data_2d1ef6400eeca7d781063d6743d3e443
#
_entry.id   2d1ef6400eeca7d781063d6743d3e443
#
_cell.length_a   1.000
_cell.length_b   1.000
_cell.length_c   1.000
_cell.angle_alpha   90.00
_cell.angle_beta   90.00
_cell.angle_gamma   90.00
#
_symmetry.space_group_name_H-M   'P 1'
#
loop_
_entity.id
_entity.type
_entity.pdbx_description
1 polymer ?
#
loop_
_entity_poly.entity_id
_entity_poly.type
_entity_poly.pdbx_seq_one_letter_code
_entity_poly.pdbx_strand_id
1 'polypeptide(L)'
;MNNQKLCSFALCAMLFALCVSAEAQQPAKIPRIGYLSNNDAALESTRSEAIRVALRELGYIEGQNIATEYRYAEGKRDRFPQIAAELVHLKVDIILVSGNPPMRAAMNATKTIPIVMMGGGGDPVEAGFIESLARPGGNVTGITNLNRELGGKRLELLKEAVPKLARVAVLYDPAIPDSVLDVKEILPVAARALGLTVQHWEVRTADDFESVFAAISKWRPDGLYVPASGPIMRPKGKRIAGFALKSRLPSVGTREFVDAGGLMSYNADLAENYRRVAYYVDRILKGAKPADLPVEQPTKFELVINLKTAKQIGLTIPPDVLARATKIIR
;
A
#
# COMPACT_ATOMS: atom_id res chain seq x y z
N MET A 1 34.09 8.34 -75.84
CA MET A 1 33.15 8.65 -74.68
C MET A 1 34.07 8.86 -73.51
N ASN A 2 34.08 10.12 -72.98
CA ASN A 2 35.16 10.62 -72.11
C ASN A 2 35.08 10.01 -70.68
N ASN A 3 36.21 9.45 -70.23
CA ASN A 3 36.40 8.92 -68.87
C ASN A 3 35.99 9.88 -67.75
N GLN A 4 35.99 11.20 -67.98
CA GLN A 4 35.52 12.21 -67.05
C GLN A 4 34.02 12.15 -66.74
N LYS A 5 33.19 11.76 -67.72
CA LYS A 5 31.73 11.64 -67.50
C LYS A 5 31.38 10.37 -66.69
N LEU A 6 32.18 9.30 -66.80
CA LEU A 6 32.01 8.06 -66.02
C LEU A 6 32.33 8.28 -64.54
N CYS A 7 33.42 9.05 -64.25
CA CYS A 7 33.81 9.38 -62.90
C CYS A 7 32.79 10.30 -62.21
N SER A 8 32.18 11.25 -62.95
CA SER A 8 31.15 12.13 -62.35
C SER A 8 29.86 11.38 -62.03
N PHE A 9 29.46 10.39 -62.88
CA PHE A 9 28.30 9.56 -62.59
C PHE A 9 28.54 8.61 -61.42
N ALA A 10 29.69 8.05 -61.28
CA ALA A 10 30.07 7.18 -60.15
C ALA A 10 30.13 7.97 -58.81
N LEU A 11 30.58 9.23 -58.85
CA LEU A 11 30.67 10.07 -57.66
C LEU A 11 29.26 10.54 -57.21
N CYS A 12 28.36 10.86 -58.15
CA CYS A 12 26.95 11.19 -57.81
C CYS A 12 26.17 9.96 -57.29
N ALA A 13 26.44 8.76 -57.83
CA ALA A 13 25.79 7.54 -57.34
C ALA A 13 26.30 7.15 -55.94
N MET A 14 27.57 7.40 -55.59
CA MET A 14 28.10 7.20 -54.24
C MET A 14 27.55 8.21 -53.23
N LEU A 15 27.30 9.44 -53.62
CA LEU A 15 26.68 10.47 -52.74
C LEU A 15 25.21 10.19 -52.49
N PHE A 16 24.48 9.56 -53.39
CA PHE A 16 23.09 9.16 -53.19
C PHE A 16 22.94 7.91 -52.31
N ALA A 17 23.94 7.03 -52.25
CA ALA A 17 23.94 5.86 -51.39
C ALA A 17 24.21 6.18 -49.90
N LEU A 18 24.68 7.39 -49.57
CA LEU A 18 24.92 7.87 -48.20
C LEU A 18 23.73 8.64 -47.62
N CYS A 19 22.65 8.83 -48.36
CA CYS A 19 21.35 9.17 -47.81
C CYS A 19 20.65 7.92 -47.21
N VAL A 20 21.35 7.18 -46.36
CA VAL A 20 20.69 6.32 -45.39
C VAL A 20 19.86 7.27 -44.55
N SER A 21 18.55 7.15 -44.69
CA SER A 21 17.56 7.83 -43.82
C SER A 21 18.11 7.76 -42.40
N ALA A 22 18.65 8.86 -41.92
CA ALA A 22 18.65 9.14 -40.50
C ALA A 22 17.17 9.22 -40.13
N GLU A 23 16.58 8.05 -39.84
CA GLU A 23 15.36 8.05 -39.02
C GLU A 23 15.75 8.86 -37.80
N ALA A 24 15.36 10.13 -37.79
CA ALA A 24 15.43 10.95 -36.61
C ALA A 24 14.64 10.12 -35.58
N GLN A 25 15.36 9.45 -34.69
CA GLN A 25 14.75 8.82 -33.53
C GLN A 25 13.97 9.95 -32.87
N GLN A 26 12.64 9.94 -33.09
CA GLN A 26 11.78 10.80 -32.27
C GLN A 26 12.19 10.54 -30.84
N PRO A 27 12.53 11.57 -30.05
CA PRO A 27 12.91 11.37 -28.67
C PRO A 27 11.86 10.48 -28.03
N ALA A 28 12.28 9.30 -27.55
CA ALA A 28 11.36 8.32 -27.01
C ALA A 28 10.50 9.03 -25.96
N LYS A 29 9.18 9.00 -26.14
CA LYS A 29 8.24 9.64 -25.20
C LYS A 29 8.57 9.12 -23.79
N ILE A 30 8.95 10.02 -22.89
CA ILE A 30 9.20 9.66 -21.50
C ILE A 30 7.86 9.21 -20.89
N PRO A 31 7.73 7.93 -20.46
CA PRO A 31 6.52 7.44 -19.81
C PRO A 31 6.19 8.26 -18.56
N ARG A 32 4.88 8.49 -18.36
CA ARG A 32 4.39 9.29 -17.23
C ARG A 32 3.48 8.46 -16.35
N ILE A 33 3.81 8.38 -15.07
CA ILE A 33 3.01 7.71 -14.05
C ILE A 33 2.16 8.76 -13.33
N GLY A 34 0.86 8.52 -13.15
CA GLY A 34 0.02 9.24 -12.22
C GLY A 34 0.00 8.51 -10.87
N TYR A 35 0.36 9.18 -9.79
CA TYR A 35 0.31 8.63 -8.43
C TYR A 35 -0.85 9.31 -7.67
N LEU A 36 -1.91 8.55 -7.37
CA LEU A 36 -3.10 9.03 -6.69
C LEU A 36 -3.19 8.47 -5.28
N SER A 37 -3.06 9.33 -4.27
CA SER A 37 -3.16 8.94 -2.86
C SER A 37 -4.19 9.75 -2.07
N ASN A 38 -4.77 9.08 -1.07
CA ASN A 38 -5.64 9.71 -0.07
C ASN A 38 -4.86 10.53 0.97
N ASN A 39 -3.59 10.22 1.19
CA ASN A 39 -2.76 10.87 2.20
C ASN A 39 -2.11 12.16 1.66
N ASP A 40 -1.37 12.85 2.49
CA ASP A 40 -0.45 13.91 2.10
C ASP A 40 0.92 13.34 1.67
N ALA A 41 1.79 14.22 1.15
CA ALA A 41 3.12 13.85 0.68
C ALA A 41 4.01 13.27 1.79
N ALA A 42 3.90 13.76 3.01
CA ALA A 42 4.73 13.32 4.13
C ALA A 42 4.37 11.89 4.55
N LEU A 43 3.09 11.58 4.65
CA LEU A 43 2.58 10.24 4.98
C LEU A 43 2.84 9.21 3.87
N GLU A 44 2.92 9.66 2.61
CA GLU A 44 3.20 8.79 1.45
C GLU A 44 4.70 8.65 1.13
N SER A 45 5.56 9.46 1.74
CA SER A 45 6.99 9.52 1.41
C SER A 45 7.69 8.16 1.41
N THR A 46 7.46 7.35 2.44
CA THR A 46 8.05 5.99 2.54
C THR A 46 7.61 5.08 1.41
N ARG A 47 6.31 5.11 1.04
CA ARG A 47 5.77 4.27 -0.03
C ARG A 47 6.25 4.73 -1.41
N SER A 48 6.11 6.02 -1.69
CA SER A 48 6.52 6.58 -2.99
C SER A 48 8.01 6.39 -3.23
N GLU A 49 8.84 6.59 -2.20
CA GLU A 49 10.29 6.34 -2.28
C GLU A 49 10.61 4.86 -2.54
N ALA A 50 9.94 3.93 -1.85
CA ALA A 50 10.17 2.51 -2.05
C ALA A 50 9.79 2.05 -3.47
N ILE A 51 8.69 2.57 -4.05
CA ILE A 51 8.32 2.32 -5.45
C ILE A 51 9.36 2.93 -6.39
N ARG A 52 9.84 4.17 -6.11
CA ARG A 52 10.86 4.84 -6.90
C ARG A 52 12.18 4.06 -6.91
N VAL A 53 12.60 3.52 -5.77
CA VAL A 53 13.78 2.65 -5.66
C VAL A 53 13.58 1.37 -6.47
N ALA A 54 12.43 0.71 -6.35
CA ALA A 54 12.13 -0.50 -7.10
C ALA A 54 12.08 -0.27 -8.62
N LEU A 55 11.54 0.87 -9.07
CA LEU A 55 11.57 1.27 -10.48
C LEU A 55 13.01 1.52 -10.96
N ARG A 56 13.87 2.12 -10.13
CA ARG A 56 15.29 2.33 -10.46
C ARG A 56 16.04 1.01 -10.64
N GLU A 57 15.74 0.00 -9.83
CA GLU A 57 16.30 -1.35 -9.98
C GLU A 57 15.94 -1.99 -11.33
N LEU A 58 14.81 -1.58 -11.93
CA LEU A 58 14.36 -1.99 -13.27
C LEU A 58 14.87 -1.06 -14.40
N GLY A 59 15.69 -0.06 -14.07
CA GLY A 59 16.27 0.88 -15.04
C GLY A 59 15.44 2.15 -15.29
N TYR A 60 14.37 2.38 -14.54
CA TYR A 60 13.55 3.60 -14.64
C TYR A 60 14.06 4.67 -13.66
N ILE A 61 14.60 5.76 -14.20
CA ILE A 61 15.19 6.86 -13.42
C ILE A 61 14.28 8.08 -13.57
N GLU A 62 13.65 8.49 -12.48
CA GLU A 62 12.75 9.64 -12.46
C GLU A 62 13.47 10.92 -12.93
N GLY A 63 12.82 11.67 -13.81
CA GLY A 63 13.39 12.85 -14.45
C GLY A 63 14.32 12.58 -15.63
N GLN A 64 14.67 11.32 -15.92
CA GLN A 64 15.49 10.95 -17.08
C GLN A 64 14.67 10.16 -18.13
N ASN A 65 14.15 9.01 -17.75
CA ASN A 65 13.42 8.12 -18.66
C ASN A 65 12.04 7.69 -18.13
N ILE A 66 11.61 8.25 -17.01
CA ILE A 66 10.26 8.14 -16.45
C ILE A 66 9.92 9.41 -15.67
N ALA A 67 8.65 9.81 -15.65
CA ALA A 67 8.15 10.93 -14.87
C ALA A 67 6.97 10.48 -13.99
N THR A 68 6.85 11.03 -12.78
CA THR A 68 5.74 10.74 -11.87
C THR A 68 5.00 12.01 -11.49
N GLU A 69 3.70 12.02 -11.73
CA GLU A 69 2.77 13.08 -11.35
C GLU A 69 2.11 12.72 -10.02
N TYR A 70 2.66 13.19 -8.93
CA TYR A 70 2.13 12.94 -7.59
C TYR A 70 0.91 13.82 -7.31
N ARG A 71 -0.19 13.21 -6.89
CA ARG A 71 -1.43 13.89 -6.51
C ARG A 71 -1.96 13.34 -5.19
N TYR A 72 -2.17 14.22 -4.25
CA TYR A 72 -2.54 13.93 -2.87
C TYR A 72 -3.90 14.54 -2.54
N ALA A 73 -4.84 13.73 -2.08
CA ALA A 73 -6.15 14.21 -1.66
C ALA A 73 -6.17 14.79 -0.24
N GLU A 74 -5.10 14.52 0.57
CA GLU A 74 -4.95 15.06 1.94
C GLU A 74 -6.14 14.73 2.86
N GLY A 75 -6.68 13.51 2.71
CA GLY A 75 -7.87 13.05 3.46
C GLY A 75 -9.21 13.57 2.91
N LYS A 76 -9.22 14.46 1.92
CA LYS A 76 -10.42 15.07 1.34
C LYS A 76 -10.96 14.18 0.21
N ARG A 77 -11.92 13.33 0.52
CA ARG A 77 -12.46 12.32 -0.42
C ARG A 77 -13.15 12.92 -1.64
N ASP A 78 -13.73 14.09 -1.50
CA ASP A 78 -14.37 14.87 -2.55
C ASP A 78 -13.41 15.31 -3.67
N ARG A 79 -12.09 15.34 -3.40
CA ARG A 79 -11.07 15.68 -4.40
C ARG A 79 -10.74 14.54 -5.38
N PHE A 80 -11.06 13.28 -5.07
CA PHE A 80 -10.66 12.17 -5.93
C PHE A 80 -11.15 12.27 -7.38
N PRO A 81 -12.42 12.63 -7.66
CA PRO A 81 -12.88 12.75 -9.06
C PRO A 81 -12.09 13.80 -9.84
N GLN A 82 -11.82 14.96 -9.23
CA GLN A 82 -11.05 16.03 -9.85
C GLN A 82 -9.60 15.59 -10.13
N ILE A 83 -8.94 14.97 -9.15
CA ILE A 83 -7.55 14.49 -9.28
C ILE A 83 -7.47 13.40 -10.36
N ALA A 84 -8.40 12.46 -10.39
CA ALA A 84 -8.43 11.42 -11.42
C ALA A 84 -8.60 12.00 -12.82
N ALA A 85 -9.50 12.98 -12.99
CA ALA A 85 -9.70 13.68 -14.26
C ALA A 85 -8.45 14.48 -14.68
N GLU A 86 -7.74 15.10 -13.74
CA GLU A 86 -6.48 15.79 -14.00
C GLU A 86 -5.41 14.85 -14.54
N LEU A 87 -5.22 13.67 -13.91
CA LEU A 87 -4.27 12.66 -14.39
C LEU A 87 -4.60 12.16 -15.80
N VAL A 88 -5.89 11.97 -16.09
CA VAL A 88 -6.35 11.62 -17.45
C VAL A 88 -6.04 12.74 -18.43
N HIS A 89 -6.28 13.99 -18.08
CA HIS A 89 -5.97 15.16 -18.91
C HIS A 89 -4.47 15.29 -19.20
N LEU A 90 -3.62 14.99 -18.21
CA LEU A 90 -2.16 14.94 -18.34
C LEU A 90 -1.68 13.79 -19.22
N LYS A 91 -2.60 12.89 -19.66
CA LYS A 91 -2.31 11.74 -20.51
C LYS A 91 -1.21 10.86 -19.91
N VAL A 92 -1.32 10.56 -18.61
CA VAL A 92 -0.41 9.62 -17.97
C VAL A 92 -0.55 8.24 -18.61
N ASP A 93 0.54 7.48 -18.64
CA ASP A 93 0.56 6.15 -19.25
C ASP A 93 0.04 5.06 -18.29
N ILE A 94 0.12 5.31 -16.97
CA ILE A 94 -0.32 4.40 -15.91
C ILE A 94 -0.80 5.24 -14.73
N ILE A 95 -1.83 4.77 -14.00
CA ILE A 95 -2.27 5.37 -12.72
C ILE A 95 -1.99 4.37 -11.60
N LEU A 96 -1.18 4.74 -10.62
CA LEU A 96 -0.97 4.00 -9.37
C LEU A 96 -1.96 4.47 -8.32
N VAL A 97 -2.69 3.56 -7.69
CA VAL A 97 -3.68 3.91 -6.67
C VAL A 97 -3.70 2.95 -5.49
N SER A 98 -4.03 3.46 -4.29
CA SER A 98 -4.21 2.67 -3.08
C SER A 98 -5.54 2.98 -2.40
N GLY A 99 -6.32 1.93 -2.12
CA GLY A 99 -7.63 2.02 -1.46
C GLY A 99 -8.81 2.20 -2.41
N ASN A 100 -10.01 1.84 -1.92
CA ASN A 100 -11.22 1.77 -2.73
C ASN A 100 -11.74 3.11 -3.27
N PRO A 101 -11.80 4.21 -2.46
CA PRO A 101 -12.35 5.47 -2.97
C PRO A 101 -11.54 6.05 -4.15
N PRO A 102 -10.19 6.18 -4.07
CA PRO A 102 -9.40 6.66 -5.21
C PRO A 102 -9.42 5.68 -6.40
N MET A 103 -9.48 4.35 -6.16
CA MET A 103 -9.65 3.36 -7.21
C MET A 103 -10.93 3.61 -8.01
N ARG A 104 -12.06 3.77 -7.34
CA ARG A 104 -13.35 4.02 -8.01
C ARG A 104 -13.31 5.32 -8.81
N ALA A 105 -12.68 6.36 -8.29
CA ALA A 105 -12.53 7.63 -9.01
C ALA A 105 -11.67 7.46 -10.28
N ALA A 106 -10.55 6.75 -10.21
CA ALA A 106 -9.71 6.46 -11.36
C ALA A 106 -10.46 5.64 -12.43
N MET A 107 -11.18 4.58 -12.02
CA MET A 107 -11.99 3.75 -12.93
C MET A 107 -13.15 4.52 -13.60
N ASN A 108 -13.72 5.49 -12.90
CA ASN A 108 -14.77 6.36 -13.47
C ASN A 108 -14.18 7.36 -14.48
N ALA A 109 -12.97 7.85 -14.25
CA ALA A 109 -12.30 8.82 -15.09
C ALA A 109 -11.73 8.23 -16.38
N THR A 110 -11.34 6.94 -16.38
CA THR A 110 -10.77 6.28 -17.56
C THR A 110 -11.11 4.80 -17.63
N LYS A 111 -11.29 4.31 -18.88
CA LYS A 111 -11.44 2.87 -19.21
C LYS A 111 -10.26 2.34 -20.00
N THR A 112 -9.31 3.19 -20.36
CA THR A 112 -8.20 2.84 -21.26
C THR A 112 -6.84 2.99 -20.61
N ILE A 113 -6.64 3.99 -19.74
CA ILE A 113 -5.36 4.12 -19.03
C ILE A 113 -5.25 2.98 -18.00
N PRO A 114 -4.19 2.19 -18.03
CA PRO A 114 -3.91 1.16 -17.03
C PRO A 114 -3.93 1.71 -15.60
N ILE A 115 -4.58 0.99 -14.70
CA ILE A 115 -4.63 1.32 -13.27
C ILE A 115 -3.97 0.18 -12.51
N VAL A 116 -2.93 0.49 -11.75
CA VAL A 116 -2.21 -0.49 -10.93
C VAL A 116 -2.52 -0.26 -9.45
N MET A 117 -3.13 -1.26 -8.82
CA MET A 117 -3.35 -1.28 -7.38
C MET A 117 -2.02 -1.44 -6.64
N MET A 118 -1.79 -0.59 -5.63
CA MET A 118 -0.62 -0.63 -4.76
C MET A 118 -0.92 -1.35 -3.42
N GLY A 119 -1.96 -2.17 -3.35
CA GLY A 119 -2.50 -2.68 -2.10
C GLY A 119 -3.43 -1.66 -1.42
N GLY A 120 -4.08 -2.08 -0.34
CA GLY A 120 -5.09 -1.29 0.37
C GLY A 120 -6.49 -1.47 -0.23
N GLY A 121 -7.51 -1.25 0.62
CA GLY A 121 -8.89 -1.60 0.29
C GLY A 121 -9.17 -3.09 0.57
N GLY A 122 -10.42 -3.47 0.45
CA GLY A 122 -10.86 -4.86 0.60
C GLY A 122 -10.60 -5.72 -0.63
N ASP A 123 -11.38 -6.79 -0.77
CA ASP A 123 -11.34 -7.66 -1.93
C ASP A 123 -11.75 -6.87 -3.20
N PRO A 124 -10.88 -6.80 -4.22
CA PRO A 124 -11.15 -6.05 -5.43
C PRO A 124 -12.25 -6.69 -6.31
N VAL A 125 -12.52 -7.99 -6.15
CA VAL A 125 -13.61 -8.69 -6.83
C VAL A 125 -14.95 -8.32 -6.18
N GLU A 126 -15.03 -8.41 -4.84
CA GLU A 126 -16.22 -7.94 -4.08
C GLU A 126 -16.52 -6.45 -4.32
N ALA A 127 -15.47 -5.62 -4.45
CA ALA A 127 -15.61 -4.21 -4.75
C ALA A 127 -16.04 -3.92 -6.21
N GLY A 128 -16.05 -4.93 -7.08
CA GLY A 128 -16.38 -4.81 -8.50
C GLY A 128 -15.34 -4.04 -9.31
N PHE A 129 -14.07 -4.12 -8.94
CA PHE A 129 -12.98 -3.50 -9.69
C PHE A 129 -12.40 -4.41 -10.75
N ILE A 130 -12.45 -5.72 -10.53
CA ILE A 130 -11.96 -6.77 -11.43
C ILE A 130 -12.92 -7.95 -11.43
N GLU A 131 -12.87 -8.77 -12.49
CA GLU A 131 -13.71 -9.97 -12.61
C GLU A 131 -13.23 -11.09 -11.70
N SER A 132 -11.93 -11.34 -11.66
CA SER A 132 -11.27 -12.29 -10.79
C SER A 132 -9.79 -11.92 -10.60
N LEU A 133 -9.12 -12.47 -9.57
CA LEU A 133 -7.69 -12.26 -9.37
C LEU A 133 -6.86 -12.80 -10.55
N ALA A 134 -7.22 -13.97 -11.07
CA ALA A 134 -6.50 -14.61 -12.19
C ALA A 134 -6.70 -13.90 -13.52
N ARG A 135 -7.89 -13.31 -13.75
CA ARG A 135 -8.28 -12.60 -14.98
C ARG A 135 -9.03 -11.33 -14.62
N PRO A 136 -8.32 -10.20 -14.47
CA PRO A 136 -8.93 -8.93 -14.09
C PRO A 136 -10.00 -8.41 -15.06
N GLY A 137 -9.87 -8.67 -16.35
CA GLY A 137 -10.89 -8.42 -17.38
C GLY A 137 -10.97 -6.99 -17.91
N GLY A 138 -10.32 -6.02 -17.27
CA GLY A 138 -10.40 -4.60 -17.63
C GLY A 138 -9.05 -3.89 -17.66
N ASN A 139 -9.05 -2.59 -17.34
CA ASN A 139 -7.82 -1.78 -17.27
C ASN A 139 -7.19 -1.74 -15.86
N VAL A 140 -7.66 -2.57 -14.93
CA VAL A 140 -7.17 -2.65 -13.54
C VAL A 140 -6.37 -3.92 -13.35
N THR A 141 -5.21 -3.82 -12.70
CA THR A 141 -4.37 -4.94 -12.22
C THR A 141 -3.57 -4.50 -10.99
N GLY A 142 -2.59 -5.28 -10.54
CA GLY A 142 -1.67 -4.92 -9.48
C GLY A 142 -1.68 -5.89 -8.31
N ILE A 143 -1.52 -5.35 -7.09
CA ILE A 143 -1.51 -6.12 -5.86
C ILE A 143 -2.71 -5.76 -4.98
N THR A 144 -3.28 -6.75 -4.32
CA THR A 144 -4.23 -6.58 -3.22
C THR A 144 -3.49 -6.68 -1.88
N ASN A 145 -4.16 -6.53 -0.77
CA ASN A 145 -3.62 -6.89 0.52
C ASN A 145 -4.61 -7.78 1.29
N LEU A 146 -4.06 -8.58 2.19
CA LEU A 146 -4.81 -9.52 3.01
C LEU A 146 -5.05 -8.96 4.43
N ASN A 147 -5.11 -7.64 4.60
CA ASN A 147 -5.20 -7.03 5.93
C ASN A 147 -6.34 -7.60 6.78
N ARG A 148 -7.50 -7.82 6.16
CA ARG A 148 -8.66 -8.42 6.77
C ARG A 148 -8.40 -9.85 7.25
N GLU A 149 -7.82 -10.67 6.36
CA GLU A 149 -7.54 -12.09 6.65
C GLU A 149 -6.46 -12.26 7.73
N LEU A 150 -5.62 -11.24 7.93
CA LEU A 150 -4.60 -11.23 8.98
C LEU A 150 -5.13 -10.87 10.37
N GLY A 151 -6.39 -10.42 10.51
CA GLY A 151 -6.97 -10.00 11.78
C GLY A 151 -6.90 -11.08 12.85
N GLY A 152 -7.35 -12.28 12.50
CA GLY A 152 -7.26 -13.45 13.39
C GLY A 152 -5.82 -13.81 13.77
N LYS A 153 -4.89 -13.79 12.80
CA LYS A 153 -3.46 -14.09 13.06
C LYS A 153 -2.77 -13.06 13.94
N ARG A 154 -3.13 -11.78 13.80
CA ARG A 154 -2.64 -10.74 14.71
C ARG A 154 -3.09 -10.97 16.15
N LEU A 155 -4.37 -11.36 16.33
CA LEU A 155 -4.91 -11.67 17.66
C LEU A 155 -4.27 -12.90 18.27
N GLU A 156 -4.02 -13.95 17.48
CA GLU A 156 -3.28 -15.16 17.87
C GLU A 156 -1.87 -14.81 18.32
N LEU A 157 -1.10 -14.04 17.52
CA LEU A 157 0.24 -13.62 17.85
C LEU A 157 0.30 -12.76 19.13
N LEU A 158 -0.70 -11.91 19.36
CA LEU A 158 -0.81 -11.15 20.60
C LEU A 158 -1.04 -12.07 21.80
N LYS A 159 -1.90 -13.11 21.65
CA LYS A 159 -2.16 -14.12 22.69
C LYS A 159 -0.91 -14.95 23.00
N GLU A 160 -0.15 -15.32 21.98
CA GLU A 160 1.12 -16.05 22.16
C GLU A 160 2.18 -15.18 22.86
N ALA A 161 2.27 -13.89 22.49
CA ALA A 161 3.18 -12.96 23.15
C ALA A 161 2.79 -12.64 24.59
N VAL A 162 1.49 -12.81 24.93
CA VAL A 162 0.92 -12.53 26.25
C VAL A 162 0.04 -13.70 26.68
N PRO A 163 0.61 -14.80 27.23
CA PRO A 163 -0.14 -16.01 27.55
C PRO A 163 -1.35 -15.80 28.48
N LYS A 164 -1.29 -14.80 29.37
CA LYS A 164 -2.39 -14.43 30.29
C LYS A 164 -3.44 -13.52 29.68
N LEU A 165 -3.33 -13.13 28.40
CA LEU A 165 -4.29 -12.29 27.71
C LEU A 165 -5.69 -12.91 27.76
N ALA A 166 -6.67 -12.17 28.24
CA ALA A 166 -8.08 -12.60 28.30
C ALA A 166 -9.04 -11.57 27.69
N ARG A 167 -8.73 -10.27 27.83
CA ARG A 167 -9.59 -9.16 27.41
C ARG A 167 -8.84 -8.23 26.47
N VAL A 168 -9.34 -8.08 25.24
CA VAL A 168 -8.69 -7.24 24.22
C VAL A 168 -9.61 -6.11 23.82
N ALA A 169 -9.13 -4.87 24.01
CA ALA A 169 -9.78 -3.69 23.47
C ALA A 169 -9.43 -3.52 22.00
N VAL A 170 -10.43 -3.27 21.16
CA VAL A 170 -10.24 -2.97 19.74
C VAL A 170 -10.60 -1.51 19.50
N LEU A 171 -9.66 -0.74 19.00
CA LEU A 171 -9.83 0.67 18.64
C LEU A 171 -9.86 0.82 17.13
N TYR A 172 -10.96 1.27 16.54
CA TYR A 172 -11.12 1.33 15.09
C TYR A 172 -11.85 2.57 14.58
N ASP A 173 -11.62 2.90 13.31
CA ASP A 173 -12.35 3.93 12.57
C ASP A 173 -13.48 3.25 11.78
N PRO A 174 -14.78 3.54 12.10
CA PRO A 174 -15.91 2.94 11.41
C PRO A 174 -16.08 3.44 9.95
N ALA A 175 -15.37 4.48 9.55
CA ALA A 175 -15.35 4.94 8.16
C ALA A 175 -14.46 4.07 7.26
N ILE A 176 -13.73 3.09 7.82
CA ILE A 176 -12.90 2.14 7.09
C ILE A 176 -13.64 0.80 7.00
N PRO A 177 -14.16 0.42 5.82
CA PRO A 177 -14.95 -0.81 5.66
C PRO A 177 -14.23 -2.08 6.14
N ASP A 178 -12.92 -2.21 5.83
CA ASP A 178 -12.11 -3.36 6.25
C ASP A 178 -12.01 -3.45 7.79
N SER A 179 -11.91 -2.32 8.49
CA SER A 179 -11.90 -2.30 9.97
C SER A 179 -13.24 -2.72 10.54
N VAL A 180 -14.34 -2.30 9.92
CA VAL A 180 -15.70 -2.68 10.34
C VAL A 180 -15.90 -4.18 10.18
N LEU A 181 -15.45 -4.74 9.06
CA LEU A 181 -15.59 -6.15 8.76
C LEU A 181 -14.70 -7.00 9.68
N ASP A 182 -13.46 -6.55 9.91
CA ASP A 182 -12.54 -7.19 10.86
C ASP A 182 -13.20 -7.28 12.26
N VAL A 183 -13.74 -6.16 12.76
CA VAL A 183 -14.39 -6.07 14.06
C VAL A 183 -15.68 -6.91 14.15
N LYS A 184 -16.50 -6.94 13.10
CA LYS A 184 -17.82 -7.59 13.13
C LYS A 184 -17.78 -9.07 12.80
N GLU A 185 -16.84 -9.51 11.96
CA GLU A 185 -16.82 -10.88 11.42
C GLU A 185 -15.58 -11.66 11.83
N ILE A 186 -14.39 -11.11 11.66
CA ILE A 186 -13.13 -11.84 11.81
C ILE A 186 -12.75 -12.00 13.29
N LEU A 187 -12.67 -10.88 14.00
CA LEU A 187 -12.22 -10.89 15.40
C LEU A 187 -13.14 -11.68 16.34
N PRO A 188 -14.47 -11.67 16.20
CA PRO A 188 -15.33 -12.50 17.05
C PRO A 188 -15.08 -14.01 16.88
N VAL A 189 -14.81 -14.46 15.67
CA VAL A 189 -14.49 -15.88 15.38
C VAL A 189 -13.13 -16.24 15.99
N ALA A 190 -12.11 -15.42 15.72
CA ALA A 190 -10.77 -15.64 16.26
C ALA A 190 -10.74 -15.56 17.80
N ALA A 191 -11.44 -14.59 18.39
CA ALA A 191 -11.53 -14.43 19.84
C ALA A 191 -12.14 -15.66 20.50
N ARG A 192 -13.23 -16.21 19.94
CA ARG A 192 -13.86 -17.43 20.45
C ARG A 192 -12.90 -18.61 20.41
N ALA A 193 -12.18 -18.80 19.31
CA ALA A 193 -11.21 -19.87 19.15
C ALA A 193 -10.03 -19.77 20.15
N LEU A 194 -9.64 -18.53 20.51
CA LEU A 194 -8.54 -18.25 21.42
C LEU A 194 -8.95 -18.09 22.90
N GLY A 195 -10.24 -18.24 23.21
CA GLY A 195 -10.77 -18.03 24.57
C GLY A 195 -10.65 -16.58 25.05
N LEU A 196 -10.76 -15.59 24.14
CA LEU A 196 -10.64 -14.18 24.43
C LEU A 196 -12.00 -13.47 24.45
N THR A 197 -12.11 -12.46 25.30
CA THR A 197 -13.20 -11.47 25.24
C THR A 197 -12.70 -10.24 24.49
N VAL A 198 -13.37 -9.91 23.41
CA VAL A 198 -13.05 -8.72 22.60
C VAL A 198 -14.18 -7.70 22.75
N GLN A 199 -13.84 -6.46 23.06
CA GLN A 199 -14.75 -5.32 23.02
C GLN A 199 -14.15 -4.24 22.13
N HIS A 200 -15.00 -3.55 21.35
CA HIS A 200 -14.56 -2.57 20.37
C HIS A 200 -15.05 -1.16 20.72
N TRP A 201 -14.26 -0.16 20.33
CA TRP A 201 -14.53 1.26 20.46
C TRP A 201 -14.30 1.99 19.14
N GLU A 202 -15.27 2.80 18.77
CA GLU A 202 -15.19 3.59 17.55
C GLU A 202 -14.52 4.94 17.81
N VAL A 203 -13.69 5.36 16.86
CA VAL A 203 -13.14 6.71 16.77
C VAL A 203 -13.61 7.31 15.45
N ARG A 204 -14.52 8.26 15.51
CA ARG A 204 -15.13 8.91 14.34
C ARG A 204 -14.48 10.25 14.03
N THR A 205 -13.94 10.89 15.06
CA THR A 205 -13.25 12.18 14.99
C THR A 205 -11.99 12.21 15.85
N ALA A 206 -11.13 13.21 15.66
CA ALA A 206 -9.95 13.36 16.49
C ALA A 206 -10.27 13.70 17.96
N ASP A 207 -11.46 14.19 18.24
CA ASP A 207 -11.88 14.60 19.59
C ASP A 207 -12.37 13.41 20.43
N ASP A 208 -12.75 12.30 19.78
CA ASP A 208 -13.25 11.11 20.49
C ASP A 208 -12.18 10.40 21.32
N PHE A 209 -10.88 10.61 21.02
CA PHE A 209 -9.81 9.83 21.65
C PHE A 209 -9.81 9.88 23.17
N GLU A 210 -10.04 11.04 23.80
CA GLU A 210 -9.99 11.15 25.27
C GLU A 210 -11.11 10.34 25.93
N SER A 211 -12.34 10.49 25.46
CA SER A 211 -13.49 9.75 25.97
C SER A 211 -13.37 8.24 25.73
N VAL A 212 -12.86 7.85 24.56
CA VAL A 212 -12.64 6.45 24.19
C VAL A 212 -11.52 5.84 25.05
N PHE A 213 -10.41 6.53 25.25
CA PHE A 213 -9.33 6.04 26.13
C PHE A 213 -9.79 5.89 27.58
N ALA A 214 -10.61 6.82 28.07
CA ALA A 214 -11.22 6.71 29.41
C ALA A 214 -12.14 5.48 29.52
N ALA A 215 -12.97 5.23 28.50
CA ALA A 215 -13.86 4.07 28.44
C ALA A 215 -13.07 2.74 28.38
N ILE A 216 -12.03 2.66 27.55
CA ILE A 216 -11.12 1.51 27.49
C ILE A 216 -10.48 1.26 28.86
N SER A 217 -9.93 2.32 29.50
CA SER A 217 -9.30 2.21 30.82
C SER A 217 -10.27 1.71 31.88
N LYS A 218 -11.53 2.18 31.86
CA LYS A 218 -12.58 1.70 32.77
C LYS A 218 -12.90 0.22 32.57
N TRP A 219 -12.86 -0.27 31.35
CA TRP A 219 -13.11 -1.68 31.02
C TRP A 219 -11.93 -2.58 31.44
N ARG A 220 -10.74 -2.06 31.66
CA ARG A 220 -9.52 -2.78 32.10
C ARG A 220 -9.14 -3.93 31.19
N PRO A 221 -8.79 -3.70 29.92
CA PRO A 221 -8.29 -4.75 29.02
C PRO A 221 -6.90 -5.23 29.42
N ASP A 222 -6.53 -6.40 28.92
CA ASP A 222 -5.16 -6.96 29.03
C ASP A 222 -4.31 -6.66 27.78
N GLY A 223 -4.93 -6.18 26.71
CA GLY A 223 -4.29 -5.83 25.46
C GLY A 223 -5.12 -4.90 24.58
N LEU A 224 -4.45 -4.29 23.61
CA LEU A 224 -5.04 -3.36 22.64
C LEU A 224 -4.78 -3.86 21.21
N TYR A 225 -5.83 -3.89 20.40
CA TYR A 225 -5.76 -4.21 18.98
C TYR A 225 -6.19 -3.00 18.14
N VAL A 226 -5.38 -2.64 17.13
CA VAL A 226 -5.62 -1.53 16.20
C VAL A 226 -5.60 -2.08 14.77
N PRO A 227 -6.76 -2.43 14.17
CA PRO A 227 -6.83 -3.21 12.93
C PRO A 227 -6.24 -2.48 11.73
N ALA A 228 -6.60 -1.23 11.53
CA ALA A 228 -6.13 -0.43 10.40
C ALA A 228 -5.93 1.03 10.79
N SER A 229 -5.03 1.70 10.07
CA SER A 229 -4.76 3.11 10.26
C SER A 229 -5.49 3.92 9.17
N GLY A 230 -6.74 4.31 9.45
CA GLY A 230 -7.49 5.25 8.60
C GLY A 230 -7.00 6.70 8.71
N PRO A 231 -7.59 7.62 7.94
CA PRO A 231 -7.21 9.03 7.94
C PRO A 231 -7.28 9.71 9.31
N ILE A 232 -8.18 9.25 10.19
CA ILE A 232 -8.31 9.79 11.55
C ILE A 232 -7.25 9.21 12.48
N MET A 233 -6.98 7.90 12.39
CA MET A 233 -6.11 7.20 13.33
C MET A 233 -4.63 7.30 12.96
N ARG A 234 -4.29 7.30 11.65
CA ARG A 234 -2.90 7.32 11.18
C ARG A 234 -2.11 8.52 11.71
N PRO A 235 -2.59 9.79 11.63
CA PRO A 235 -1.88 10.94 12.19
C PRO A 235 -1.77 10.90 13.72
N LYS A 236 -2.60 10.10 14.38
CA LYS A 236 -2.66 9.96 15.84
C LYS A 236 -1.96 8.69 16.37
N GLY A 237 -1.21 7.98 15.52
CA GLY A 237 -0.50 6.75 15.88
C GLY A 237 0.34 6.88 17.15
N LYS A 238 1.11 7.97 17.30
CA LYS A 238 1.88 8.26 18.52
C LYS A 238 1.00 8.44 19.76
N ARG A 239 -0.17 9.06 19.62
CA ARG A 239 -1.14 9.25 20.72
C ARG A 239 -1.72 7.91 21.18
N ILE A 240 -2.08 7.05 20.22
CA ILE A 240 -2.62 5.70 20.48
C ILE A 240 -1.55 4.82 21.13
N ALA A 241 -0.32 4.80 20.59
CA ALA A 241 0.79 4.06 21.16
C ALA A 241 1.17 4.58 22.55
N GLY A 242 1.14 5.90 22.77
CA GLY A 242 1.35 6.52 24.08
C GLY A 242 0.29 6.14 25.09
N PHE A 243 -0.97 6.01 24.70
CA PHE A 243 -2.04 5.48 25.55
C PHE A 243 -1.77 4.03 25.95
N ALA A 244 -1.46 3.15 24.97
CA ALA A 244 -1.12 1.75 25.24
C ALA A 244 0.06 1.63 26.22
N LEU A 245 1.12 2.44 26.01
CA LEU A 245 2.30 2.47 26.86
C LEU A 245 1.99 2.91 28.30
N LYS A 246 1.28 4.04 28.48
CA LYS A 246 0.88 4.55 29.79
C LYS A 246 0.00 3.56 30.56
N SER A 247 -0.89 2.86 29.86
CA SER A 247 -1.79 1.85 30.40
C SER A 247 -1.13 0.48 30.55
N ARG A 248 0.16 0.33 30.17
CA ARG A 248 0.92 -0.94 30.13
C ARG A 248 0.20 -2.04 29.34
N LEU A 249 -0.48 -1.67 28.25
CA LEU A 249 -1.21 -2.59 27.41
C LEU A 249 -0.32 -3.13 26.28
N PRO A 250 -0.04 -4.45 26.27
CA PRO A 250 0.47 -5.09 25.06
C PRO A 250 -0.42 -4.78 23.88
N SER A 251 0.15 -4.44 22.74
CA SER A 251 -0.63 -3.94 21.63
C SER A 251 -0.21 -4.50 20.29
N VAL A 252 -1.17 -4.79 19.42
CA VAL A 252 -0.93 -5.22 18.04
C VAL A 252 -1.66 -4.32 17.07
N GLY A 253 -1.04 -4.03 15.94
CA GLY A 253 -1.63 -3.17 14.93
C GLY A 253 -0.91 -3.22 13.59
N THR A 254 -0.97 -2.10 12.86
CA THR A 254 -0.26 -1.95 11.59
C THR A 254 1.23 -1.70 11.83
N ARG A 255 2.02 -1.75 10.76
CA ARG A 255 3.46 -1.43 10.83
C ARG A 255 3.68 0.01 11.30
N GLU A 256 2.92 0.97 10.80
CA GLU A 256 3.01 2.38 11.18
C GLU A 256 2.68 2.59 12.67
N PHE A 257 1.78 1.77 13.23
CA PHE A 257 1.48 1.80 14.65
C PHE A 257 2.69 1.37 15.50
N VAL A 258 3.44 0.34 15.07
CA VAL A 258 4.67 -0.09 15.75
C VAL A 258 5.77 0.94 15.61
N ASP A 259 5.94 1.55 14.45
CA ASP A 259 6.90 2.64 14.23
C ASP A 259 6.56 3.88 15.08
N ALA A 260 5.28 4.06 15.44
CA ALA A 260 4.82 5.09 16.37
C ALA A 260 5.00 4.74 17.88
N GLY A 261 5.49 3.52 18.20
CA GLY A 261 5.72 3.06 19.55
C GLY A 261 4.82 1.91 20.03
N GLY A 262 3.98 1.33 19.17
CA GLY A 262 3.23 0.12 19.47
C GLY A 262 4.14 -1.10 19.69
N LEU A 263 3.58 -2.18 20.27
CA LEU A 263 4.38 -3.35 20.64
C LEU A 263 4.71 -4.25 19.45
N MET A 264 3.71 -4.62 18.66
CA MET A 264 3.90 -5.58 17.57
C MET A 264 2.98 -5.36 16.38
N SER A 265 3.40 -5.86 15.23
CA SER A 265 2.58 -5.89 14.01
C SER A 265 2.83 -7.15 13.21
N TYR A 266 1.80 -7.61 12.49
CA TYR A 266 1.91 -8.66 11.50
C TYR A 266 1.21 -8.20 10.22
N ASN A 267 1.98 -7.99 9.16
CA ASN A 267 1.51 -7.42 7.90
C ASN A 267 2.24 -8.03 6.72
N ALA A 268 1.72 -7.81 5.52
CA ALA A 268 2.47 -8.09 4.31
C ALA A 268 3.79 -7.32 4.28
N ASP A 269 4.83 -7.92 3.71
CA ASP A 269 6.13 -7.29 3.46
C ASP A 269 5.95 -6.14 2.45
N LEU A 270 6.05 -4.92 2.95
CA LEU A 270 5.83 -3.72 2.13
C LEU A 270 6.89 -3.56 1.04
N ALA A 271 8.15 -3.93 1.31
CA ALA A 271 9.22 -3.82 0.33
C ALA A 271 8.97 -4.75 -0.86
N GLU A 272 8.55 -5.98 -0.59
CA GLU A 272 8.17 -6.93 -1.65
C GLU A 272 6.96 -6.42 -2.43
N ASN A 273 5.94 -5.92 -1.75
CA ASN A 273 4.76 -5.36 -2.42
C ASN A 273 5.14 -4.21 -3.37
N TYR A 274 6.04 -3.33 -2.98
CA TYR A 274 6.45 -2.20 -3.84
C TYR A 274 7.32 -2.65 -5.01
N ARG A 275 8.14 -3.70 -4.86
CA ARG A 275 8.82 -4.34 -6.01
C ARG A 275 7.81 -4.93 -6.98
N ARG A 276 6.72 -5.54 -6.48
CA ARG A 276 5.65 -6.05 -7.34
C ARG A 276 4.91 -4.92 -8.07
N VAL A 277 4.64 -3.79 -7.43
CA VAL A 277 4.07 -2.61 -8.11
C VAL A 277 4.98 -2.14 -9.25
N ALA A 278 6.29 -2.01 -9.00
CA ALA A 278 7.26 -1.64 -10.05
C ALA A 278 7.31 -2.67 -11.19
N TYR A 279 7.20 -3.96 -10.88
CA TYR A 279 7.08 -5.02 -11.89
C TYR A 279 5.85 -4.81 -12.78
N TYR A 280 4.67 -4.50 -12.23
CA TYR A 280 3.47 -4.23 -13.03
C TYR A 280 3.65 -3.01 -13.94
N VAL A 281 4.26 -1.95 -13.41
CA VAL A 281 4.61 -0.77 -14.21
C VAL A 281 5.50 -1.16 -15.38
N ASP A 282 6.57 -1.90 -15.14
CA ASP A 282 7.51 -2.37 -16.18
C ASP A 282 6.80 -3.21 -17.25
N ARG A 283 5.98 -4.18 -16.84
CA ARG A 283 5.24 -5.04 -17.77
C ARG A 283 4.29 -4.24 -18.67
N ILE A 284 3.57 -3.28 -18.09
CA ILE A 284 2.62 -2.43 -18.82
C ILE A 284 3.36 -1.50 -19.77
N LEU A 285 4.44 -0.86 -19.34
CA LEU A 285 5.25 0.01 -20.22
C LEU A 285 5.90 -0.77 -21.37
N LYS A 286 6.14 -2.08 -21.20
CA LYS A 286 6.61 -3.02 -22.25
C LYS A 286 5.47 -3.61 -23.08
N GLY A 287 4.24 -3.12 -22.93
CA GLY A 287 3.10 -3.47 -23.78
C GLY A 287 2.17 -4.56 -23.26
N ALA A 288 2.38 -5.08 -22.03
CA ALA A 288 1.44 -6.02 -21.43
C ALA A 288 0.10 -5.33 -21.11
N LYS A 289 -1.02 -6.00 -21.37
CA LYS A 289 -2.34 -5.47 -21.07
C LYS A 289 -2.70 -5.76 -19.60
N PRO A 290 -3.28 -4.82 -18.86
CA PRO A 290 -3.74 -5.06 -17.49
C PRO A 290 -4.68 -6.26 -17.35
N ALA A 291 -5.56 -6.46 -18.32
CA ALA A 291 -6.50 -7.58 -18.36
C ALA A 291 -5.83 -8.97 -18.33
N ASP A 292 -4.58 -9.06 -18.84
CA ASP A 292 -3.81 -10.30 -18.94
C ASP A 292 -2.82 -10.48 -17.79
N LEU A 293 -2.72 -9.49 -16.89
CA LEU A 293 -1.84 -9.52 -15.73
C LEU A 293 -2.66 -9.85 -14.47
N PRO A 294 -2.50 -11.05 -13.89
CA PRO A 294 -3.22 -11.44 -12.67
C PRO A 294 -3.00 -10.45 -11.54
N VAL A 295 -4.03 -10.22 -10.73
CA VAL A 295 -3.89 -9.47 -9.47
C VAL A 295 -3.27 -10.39 -8.43
N GLU A 296 -2.17 -9.96 -7.83
CA GLU A 296 -1.44 -10.78 -6.86
C GLU A 296 -1.83 -10.45 -5.42
N GLN A 297 -1.82 -11.49 -4.59
CA GLN A 297 -1.91 -11.39 -3.14
C GLN A 297 -0.50 -11.42 -2.55
N PRO A 298 -0.25 -10.75 -1.40
CA PRO A 298 1.02 -10.86 -0.70
C PRO A 298 1.32 -12.32 -0.33
N THR A 299 2.55 -12.75 -0.56
CA THR A 299 3.04 -14.08 -0.18
C THR A 299 4.06 -14.04 0.96
N LYS A 300 4.62 -12.85 1.22
CA LYS A 300 5.57 -12.64 2.31
C LYS A 300 4.97 -11.72 3.38
N PHE A 301 5.18 -12.11 4.62
CA PHE A 301 4.66 -11.40 5.79
C PHE A 301 5.78 -11.10 6.77
N GLU A 302 5.67 -9.96 7.46
CA GLU A 302 6.59 -9.54 8.50
C GLU A 302 5.91 -9.53 9.87
N LEU A 303 6.52 -10.24 10.84
CA LEU A 303 6.27 -10.06 12.27
C LEU A 303 7.30 -9.08 12.83
N VAL A 304 6.85 -7.90 13.22
CA VAL A 304 7.71 -6.88 13.83
C VAL A 304 7.39 -6.78 15.30
N ILE A 305 8.42 -6.84 16.15
CA ILE A 305 8.30 -6.74 17.61
C ILE A 305 9.19 -5.60 18.12
N ASN A 306 8.61 -4.71 18.91
CA ASN A 306 9.31 -3.60 19.55
C ASN A 306 9.67 -3.96 21.00
N LEU A 307 10.90 -4.43 21.19
CA LEU A 307 11.41 -4.80 22.53
C LEU A 307 11.58 -3.59 23.46
N LYS A 308 11.80 -2.39 22.91
CA LYS A 308 11.82 -1.17 23.69
C LYS A 308 10.47 -0.92 24.38
N THR A 309 9.39 -1.05 23.63
CA THR A 309 8.02 -0.97 24.15
C THR A 309 7.73 -2.11 25.13
N ALA A 310 8.11 -3.36 24.79
CA ALA A 310 7.94 -4.51 25.67
C ALA A 310 8.59 -4.26 27.05
N LYS A 311 9.83 -3.79 27.06
CA LYS A 311 10.55 -3.43 28.31
C LYS A 311 9.84 -2.34 29.09
N GLN A 312 9.32 -1.31 28.44
CA GLN A 312 8.64 -0.19 29.08
C GLN A 312 7.32 -0.59 29.76
N ILE A 313 6.60 -1.57 29.19
CA ILE A 313 5.36 -2.09 29.80
C ILE A 313 5.59 -3.25 30.76
N GLY A 314 6.85 -3.68 30.95
CA GLY A 314 7.22 -4.78 31.85
C GLY A 314 6.89 -6.17 31.28
N LEU A 315 6.82 -6.30 29.96
CA LEU A 315 6.51 -7.56 29.28
C LEU A 315 7.77 -8.27 28.78
N THR A 316 7.91 -9.55 29.10
CA THR A 316 8.90 -10.44 28.49
C THR A 316 8.23 -11.23 27.38
N ILE A 317 8.68 -11.06 26.15
CA ILE A 317 8.17 -11.80 24.98
C ILE A 317 8.74 -13.21 25.01
N PRO A 318 7.92 -14.28 24.84
CA PRO A 318 8.40 -15.65 24.80
C PRO A 318 9.43 -15.88 23.69
N PRO A 319 10.47 -16.71 23.93
CA PRO A 319 11.55 -16.96 22.96
C PRO A 319 11.06 -17.49 21.60
N ASP A 320 10.04 -18.34 21.59
CA ASP A 320 9.43 -18.90 20.39
C ASP A 320 8.72 -17.86 19.53
N VAL A 321 8.12 -16.84 20.16
CA VAL A 321 7.54 -15.67 19.46
C VAL A 321 8.64 -14.80 18.88
N LEU A 322 9.73 -14.56 19.64
CA LEU A 322 10.88 -13.79 19.17
C LEU A 322 11.60 -14.46 18.00
N ALA A 323 11.70 -15.80 18.02
CA ALA A 323 12.35 -16.57 16.94
C ALA A 323 11.60 -16.43 15.59
N ARG A 324 10.30 -16.15 15.61
CA ARG A 324 9.48 -15.92 14.41
C ARG A 324 9.47 -14.46 13.96
N ALA A 325 10.02 -13.54 14.76
CA ALA A 325 10.07 -12.13 14.38
C ALA A 325 11.02 -11.92 13.19
N THR A 326 10.50 -11.34 12.12
CA THR A 326 11.29 -10.93 10.95
C THR A 326 12.08 -9.66 11.22
N LYS A 327 11.57 -8.82 12.12
CA LYS A 327 12.22 -7.58 12.55
C LYS A 327 12.02 -7.30 14.03
N ILE A 328 13.11 -6.94 14.69
CA ILE A 328 13.11 -6.56 16.12
C ILE A 328 13.59 -5.12 16.25
N ILE A 329 12.79 -4.25 16.88
CA ILE A 329 13.16 -2.88 17.25
C ILE A 329 13.71 -2.93 18.68
N ARG A 330 14.97 -2.50 18.86
CA ARG A 330 15.69 -2.49 20.13
C ARG A 330 15.94 -1.06 20.63
#